data_65b83ec7a8430df8432232eb11828a9a
#
_entry.id   65b83ec7a8430df8432232eb11828a9a
#
_cell.length_a   1.000
_cell.length_b   1.000
_cell.length_c   1.000
_cell.angle_alpha   90.00
_cell.angle_beta   90.00
_cell.angle_gamma   90.00
#
_symmetry.space_group_name_H-M   'P 1'
#
loop_
_entity.id
_entity.type
_entity.pdbx_description
1 polymer ?
#
loop_
_entity_poly.entity_id
_entity_poly.type
_entity_poly.pdbx_seq_one_letter_code
_entity_poly.pdbx_strand_id
1 'polypeptide(L)'
;GYSSVGAVVGATFPEEAKSLRKQMREAIFLVPGFGAQGGSAGDIVSCFNEDGLGAVVNSSRGILYAYQNAISFDGSRGSYLQTVRDATVLMRDAVYAALKASYPKMKE
;
A
#
# COMPACT_ATOMS: atom_id res chain seq x y z
N GLY A 1 0.54 -9.28 19.97
CA GLY A 1 0.24 -7.90 19.61
C GLY A 1 1.39 -7.17 18.95
N TYR A 2 1.16 -5.95 18.55
CA TYR A 2 2.17 -5.12 17.90
C TYR A 2 2.90 -4.23 18.92
N SER A 3 4.15 -3.90 18.61
CA SER A 3 4.97 -2.99 19.38
C SER A 3 4.42 -1.55 19.27
N SER A 4 4.71 -0.73 20.28
CA SER A 4 4.45 0.71 20.22
C SER A 4 5.43 1.47 19.31
N VAL A 5 6.50 0.81 18.85
CA VAL A 5 7.48 1.36 17.91
C VAL A 5 7.29 0.70 16.56
N GLY A 6 7.13 1.49 15.51
CA GLY A 6 7.06 1.06 14.13
C GLY A 6 8.28 1.51 13.34
N ALA A 7 8.26 1.23 12.04
CA ALA A 7 9.33 1.63 11.13
C ALA A 7 8.77 2.12 9.81
N VAL A 8 9.50 3.03 9.15
CA VAL A 8 9.20 3.43 7.78
C VAL A 8 10.06 2.56 6.85
N VAL A 9 9.40 1.80 5.98
CA VAL A 9 10.07 0.86 5.06
C VAL A 9 9.60 1.12 3.64
N GLY A 10 10.52 1.57 2.77
CA GLY A 10 10.19 1.93 1.39
C GLY A 10 9.76 0.74 0.54
N ALA A 11 8.90 1.01 -0.45
CA ALA A 11 8.32 0.00 -1.33
C ALA A 11 9.24 -0.44 -2.48
N THR A 12 10.39 0.21 -2.66
CA THR A 12 11.24 0.00 -3.85
C THR A 12 12.33 -1.06 -3.69
N PHE A 13 12.53 -1.58 -2.47
CA PHE A 13 13.55 -2.60 -2.18
C PHE A 13 12.93 -3.80 -1.46
N PRO A 14 12.21 -4.67 -2.19
CA PRO A 14 11.44 -5.76 -1.57
C PRO A 14 12.29 -6.78 -0.81
N GLU A 15 13.52 -7.05 -1.23
CA GLU A 15 14.39 -8.00 -0.52
C GLU A 15 14.84 -7.47 0.84
N GLU A 16 15.13 -6.16 0.92
CA GLU A 16 15.46 -5.51 2.19
C GLU A 16 14.23 -5.48 3.12
N ALA A 17 13.07 -5.16 2.56
CA ALA A 17 11.81 -5.18 3.30
C ALA A 17 11.51 -6.56 3.89
N LYS A 18 11.73 -7.61 3.11
CA LYS A 18 11.55 -8.99 3.55
C LYS A 18 12.46 -9.34 4.72
N SER A 19 13.72 -8.93 4.66
CA SER A 19 14.69 -9.15 5.74
C SER A 19 14.26 -8.40 7.00
N LEU A 20 13.89 -7.13 6.87
CA LEU A 20 13.42 -6.33 7.99
C LEU A 20 12.14 -6.89 8.61
N ARG A 21 11.19 -7.36 7.78
CA ARG A 21 9.94 -7.96 8.28
C ARG A 21 10.23 -9.19 9.17
N LYS A 22 11.17 -10.02 8.78
CA LYS A 22 11.56 -11.19 9.57
C LYS A 22 12.13 -10.80 10.93
N GLN A 23 12.90 -9.73 10.98
CA GLN A 23 13.54 -9.25 12.20
C GLN A 23 12.59 -8.46 13.10
N MET A 24 11.58 -7.83 12.52
CA MET A 24 10.69 -6.90 13.22
C MET A 24 9.22 -7.29 13.05
N ARG A 25 8.90 -8.52 13.41
CA ARG A 25 7.55 -9.09 13.22
C ARG A 25 6.43 -8.33 13.89
N GLU A 26 6.73 -7.71 15.03
CA GLU A 26 5.75 -7.00 15.85
C GLU A 26 5.69 -5.50 15.57
N ALA A 27 6.50 -4.99 14.63
CA ALA A 27 6.49 -3.59 14.27
C ALA A 27 5.46 -3.32 13.17
N ILE A 28 4.71 -2.23 13.30
CA ILE A 28 3.89 -1.71 12.19
C ILE A 28 4.83 -1.00 11.22
N PHE A 29 4.79 -1.37 9.95
CA PHE A 29 5.54 -0.69 8.90
C PHE A 29 4.65 0.34 8.21
N LEU A 30 5.14 1.57 8.11
CA LEU A 30 4.61 2.56 7.18
C LEU A 30 5.37 2.44 5.87
N VAL A 31 4.66 2.16 4.78
CA VAL A 31 5.27 1.81 3.49
C VAL A 31 4.95 2.90 2.46
N PRO A 32 5.83 3.91 2.30
CA PRO A 32 5.69 4.90 1.24
C PRO A 32 6.26 4.41 -0.10
N GLY A 33 5.96 5.12 -1.17
CA GLY A 33 6.56 4.87 -2.49
C GLY A 33 5.74 3.96 -3.40
N PHE A 34 4.55 3.55 -2.98
CA PHE A 34 3.65 2.78 -3.84
C PHE A 34 3.20 3.61 -5.04
N GLY A 35 3.38 3.06 -6.24
CA GLY A 35 2.95 3.68 -7.49
C GLY A 35 3.88 4.81 -7.95
N ALA A 36 3.80 5.98 -7.33
CA ALA A 36 4.49 7.19 -7.78
C ALA A 36 6.03 7.09 -7.79
N GLN A 37 6.60 6.24 -6.93
CA GLN A 37 8.06 6.02 -6.87
C GLN A 37 8.46 4.66 -7.45
N GLY A 38 7.57 4.02 -8.23
CA GLY A 38 7.86 2.77 -8.90
C GLY A 38 7.59 1.50 -8.11
N GLY A 39 7.17 1.61 -6.85
CA GLY A 39 6.77 0.44 -6.07
C GLY A 39 5.46 -0.14 -6.56
N SER A 40 5.42 -1.44 -6.83
CA SER A 40 4.20 -2.16 -7.25
C SER A 40 3.54 -2.88 -6.08
N ALA A 41 2.30 -3.36 -6.31
CA ALA A 41 1.60 -4.16 -5.30
C ALA A 41 2.40 -5.42 -4.91
N GLY A 42 3.08 -6.05 -5.88
CA GLY A 42 3.95 -7.20 -5.60
C GLY A 42 5.14 -6.86 -4.71
N ASP A 43 5.71 -5.68 -4.88
CA ASP A 43 6.87 -5.24 -4.12
C ASP A 43 6.57 -5.00 -2.64
N ILE A 44 5.37 -4.56 -2.31
CA ILE A 44 5.02 -4.25 -0.92
C ILE A 44 4.57 -5.45 -0.10
N VAL A 45 4.29 -6.59 -0.72
CA VAL A 45 3.89 -7.81 -0.03
C VAL A 45 4.89 -8.18 1.06
N SER A 46 6.17 -7.99 0.80
CA SER A 46 7.25 -8.32 1.75
C SER A 46 7.21 -7.48 3.04
N CYS A 47 6.50 -6.36 3.04
CA CYS A 47 6.33 -5.52 4.22
C CYS A 47 5.27 -6.06 5.18
N PHE A 48 4.41 -6.94 4.73
CA PHE A 48 3.32 -7.51 5.53
C PHE A 48 3.76 -8.82 6.19
N ASN A 49 3.09 -9.17 7.26
CA ASN A 49 3.14 -10.52 7.81
C ASN A 49 2.25 -11.46 6.96
N GLU A 50 2.42 -12.77 7.15
CA GLU A 50 1.69 -13.78 6.37
C GLU A 50 0.17 -13.77 6.59
N ASP A 51 -0.28 -13.14 7.68
CA ASP A 51 -1.70 -12.93 7.97
C ASP A 51 -2.30 -11.72 7.23
N GLY A 52 -1.49 -11.01 6.45
CA GLY A 52 -1.92 -9.82 5.71
C GLY A 52 -1.93 -8.55 6.55
N LEU A 53 -1.37 -8.57 7.75
CA LEU A 53 -1.35 -7.43 8.66
C LEU A 53 0.10 -6.91 8.84
N GLY A 54 0.26 -5.86 9.64
CA GLY A 54 1.57 -5.35 10.04
C GLY A 54 2.11 -4.21 9.18
N ALA A 55 1.39 -3.77 8.17
CA ALA A 55 1.83 -2.64 7.34
C ALA A 55 0.68 -1.71 6.98
N VAL A 56 1.01 -0.44 6.82
CA VAL A 56 0.11 0.61 6.31
C VAL A 56 0.80 1.20 5.07
N VAL A 57 0.14 1.11 3.93
CA VAL A 57 0.66 1.59 2.65
C VAL A 57 0.08 2.96 2.35
N ASN A 58 0.92 3.91 1.97
CA ASN A 58 0.44 5.22 1.55
C ASN A 58 0.90 5.56 0.13
N SER A 59 0.07 6.32 -0.56
CA SER A 59 0.33 6.79 -1.92
C SER A 59 -0.21 8.21 -2.06
N SER A 60 0.53 9.19 -1.55
CA SER A 60 0.05 10.57 -1.49
C SER A 60 -0.27 11.13 -2.88
N ARG A 61 0.70 11.10 -3.79
CA ARG A 61 0.49 11.63 -5.15
C ARG A 61 -0.46 10.77 -5.97
N GLY A 62 -0.38 9.45 -5.84
CA GLY A 62 -1.25 8.54 -6.57
C GLY A 62 -2.72 8.68 -6.21
N ILE A 63 -3.02 9.11 -5.00
CA ILE A 63 -4.39 9.34 -4.53
C ILE A 63 -4.81 10.80 -4.68
N LEU A 64 -4.04 11.72 -4.10
CA LEU A 64 -4.44 13.13 -4.03
C LEU A 64 -4.42 13.83 -5.40
N TYR A 65 -3.54 13.39 -6.30
CA TYR A 65 -3.41 13.95 -7.64
C TYR A 65 -3.98 13.04 -8.73
N ALA A 66 -4.78 12.05 -8.36
CA ALA A 66 -5.43 11.14 -9.32
C ALA A 66 -6.31 11.89 -10.32
N TYR A 67 -6.89 13.03 -9.93
CA TYR A 67 -7.72 13.87 -10.79
C TYR A 67 -7.00 14.34 -12.06
N GLN A 68 -5.67 14.48 -12.03
CA GLN A 68 -4.89 14.99 -13.16
C GLN A 68 -4.96 14.08 -14.39
N ASN A 69 -5.20 12.78 -14.18
CA ASN A 69 -5.27 11.79 -15.25
C ASN A 69 -6.67 11.18 -15.40
N ALA A 70 -7.66 11.69 -14.68
CA ALA A 70 -9.00 11.13 -14.68
C ALA A 70 -9.89 11.86 -15.70
N ILE A 71 -10.44 11.11 -16.65
CA ILE A 71 -11.37 11.61 -17.67
C ILE A 71 -12.64 12.17 -17.01
N SER A 72 -13.07 11.57 -15.90
CA SER A 72 -14.28 11.96 -15.17
C SER A 72 -14.15 13.25 -14.37
N PHE A 73 -12.94 13.82 -14.26
CA PHE A 73 -12.74 15.04 -13.50
C PHE A 73 -13.24 16.25 -14.29
N ASP A 74 -14.20 16.99 -13.74
CA ASP A 74 -14.83 18.15 -14.36
C ASP A 74 -14.51 19.48 -13.67
N GLY A 75 -13.56 19.48 -12.72
CA GLY A 75 -13.16 20.65 -11.94
C GLY A 75 -13.98 20.87 -10.68
N SER A 76 -15.05 20.10 -10.45
CA SER A 76 -15.87 20.23 -9.26
C SER A 76 -15.24 19.48 -8.06
N ARG A 77 -15.63 19.92 -6.85
CA ARG A 77 -15.24 19.24 -5.61
C ARG A 77 -15.74 17.79 -5.58
N GLY A 78 -16.97 17.57 -6.03
CA GLY A 78 -17.57 16.24 -6.06
C GLY A 78 -16.80 15.29 -6.96
N SER A 79 -16.41 15.71 -8.16
CA SER A 79 -15.60 14.90 -9.06
C SER A 79 -14.19 14.68 -8.52
N TYR A 80 -13.60 15.68 -7.85
CA TYR A 80 -12.29 15.50 -7.19
C TYR A 80 -12.37 14.41 -6.13
N LEU A 81 -13.35 14.46 -5.23
CA LEU A 81 -13.54 13.46 -4.18
C LEU A 81 -13.76 12.06 -4.77
N GLN A 82 -14.47 11.98 -5.89
CA GLN A 82 -14.68 10.70 -6.57
C GLN A 82 -13.38 10.15 -7.14
N THR A 83 -12.50 10.97 -7.71
CA THR A 83 -11.21 10.50 -8.21
C THR A 83 -10.32 10.00 -7.09
N VAL A 84 -10.32 10.65 -5.93
CA VAL A 84 -9.58 10.20 -4.73
C VAL A 84 -10.10 8.85 -4.26
N ARG A 85 -11.43 8.70 -4.17
CA ARG A 85 -12.05 7.44 -3.77
C ARG A 85 -11.69 6.30 -4.73
N ASP A 86 -11.84 6.54 -6.03
CA ASP A 86 -11.58 5.52 -7.06
C ASP A 86 -10.11 5.07 -7.04
N ALA A 87 -9.17 6.01 -6.91
CA ALA A 87 -7.75 5.70 -6.81
C ALA A 87 -7.43 4.88 -5.54
N THR A 88 -8.06 5.22 -4.42
CA THR A 88 -7.88 4.51 -3.15
C THR A 88 -8.41 3.08 -3.24
N VAL A 89 -9.60 2.89 -3.81
CA VAL A 89 -10.20 1.57 -4.02
C VAL A 89 -9.33 0.72 -4.93
N LEU A 90 -8.86 1.29 -6.04
CA LEU A 90 -8.00 0.59 -6.99
C LEU A 90 -6.70 0.12 -6.32
N MET A 91 -6.07 0.98 -5.52
CA MET A 91 -4.86 0.65 -4.78
C MET A 91 -5.13 -0.44 -3.74
N ARG A 92 -6.19 -0.31 -2.96
CA ARG A 92 -6.59 -1.32 -1.97
C ARG A 92 -6.77 -2.69 -2.61
N ASP A 93 -7.48 -2.74 -3.73
CA ASP A 93 -7.77 -4.01 -4.40
C ASP A 93 -6.51 -4.63 -5.00
N ALA A 94 -5.60 -3.81 -5.54
CA ALA A 94 -4.32 -4.29 -6.05
C ALA A 94 -3.44 -4.89 -4.94
N VAL A 95 -3.35 -4.21 -3.81
CA VAL A 95 -2.59 -4.69 -2.64
C VAL A 95 -3.20 -5.98 -2.09
N TYR A 96 -4.52 -6.01 -1.94
CA TYR A 96 -5.23 -7.20 -1.45
C TYR A 96 -5.01 -8.40 -2.37
N ALA A 97 -5.12 -8.21 -3.67
CA ALA A 97 -4.90 -9.29 -4.65
C ALA A 97 -3.47 -9.84 -4.58
N ALA A 98 -2.48 -8.96 -4.43
CA ALA A 98 -1.08 -9.38 -4.30
C ALA A 98 -0.83 -10.16 -3.00
N LEU A 99 -1.43 -9.72 -1.89
CA LEU A 99 -1.35 -10.42 -0.60
C LEU A 99 -1.99 -11.80 -0.67
N LYS A 100 -3.19 -11.89 -1.26
CA LYS A 100 -3.90 -13.17 -1.42
C LYS A 100 -3.10 -14.17 -2.27
N ALA A 101 -2.47 -13.70 -3.34
CA ALA A 101 -1.64 -14.54 -4.20
C ALA A 101 -0.41 -15.07 -3.46
N SER A 102 0.19 -14.27 -2.58
CA SER A 102 1.40 -14.63 -1.83
C SER A 102 1.09 -15.42 -0.55
N TYR A 103 -0.04 -15.14 0.07
CA TYR A 103 -0.46 -15.73 1.35
C TYR A 103 -1.86 -16.33 1.25
N PRO A 104 -2.02 -17.50 0.58
CA PRO A 104 -3.35 -18.08 0.31
C PRO A 104 -4.19 -18.38 1.57
N LYS A 105 -3.53 -18.52 2.72
CA LYS A 105 -4.20 -18.79 4.01
C LYS A 105 -4.63 -17.52 4.74
N MET A 106 -4.37 -16.35 4.19
CA MET A 106 -4.78 -15.08 4.77
C MET A 106 -6.30 -15.01 4.91
N LYS A 107 -6.77 -14.63 6.10
CA LYS A 107 -8.21 -14.46 6.34
C LYS A 107 -8.70 -13.17 5.72
N GLU A 108 -9.93 -13.19 5.23
CA GLU A 108 -10.60 -12.03 4.67
C GLU A 108 -11.13 -11.09 5.74
#